data_a2b3fe4276030859541492553ed5dc57
#
_entry.id   a2b3fe4276030859541492553ed5dc57
#
_cell.length_a   1.000
_cell.length_b   1.000
_cell.length_c   1.000
_cell.angle_alpha   90.00
_cell.angle_beta   90.00
_cell.angle_gamma   90.00
#
_symmetry.space_group_name_H-M   'P 1'
#
loop_
_entity.id
_entity.type
_entity.pdbx_description
1 polymer ?
#
loop_
_entity_poly.entity_id
_entity_poly.type
_entity_poly.pdbx_seq_one_letter_code
_entity_poly.pdbx_strand_id
1 'polypeptide(L)'
;MELLAIRLSPQTGKSLVMSKGIPLISLNNMPRLRSFPPVTNTDATVLILGSMPGTESLKQQQYYAHPQNVFWKIMGELVGAYPSLAYLERLRALTAAHIALWDVLHSCKREGSLDSDIVQEAPNDFAAFFAQHPNIARVFFNGAKAEQSFKRFVLGKQKLPPLEFVRLPSTSPAHAGMRYEEKLKIWSEAIGSDG
;
A
#
# COMPACT_ATOMS: atom_id res chain seq x y z
N MET A 1 -53.49 -11.77 -6.61
CA MET A 1 -52.10 -11.35 -6.80
C MET A 1 -51.94 -9.99 -6.16
N GLU A 2 -51.59 -9.97 -4.88
CA GLU A 2 -51.37 -8.70 -4.15
C GLU A 2 -49.89 -8.37 -4.13
N LEU A 3 -49.57 -7.21 -4.67
CA LEU A 3 -48.23 -6.61 -4.56
C LEU A 3 -48.07 -6.04 -3.16
N LEU A 4 -47.23 -6.66 -2.36
CA LEU A 4 -46.84 -6.12 -1.07
C LEU A 4 -45.83 -4.96 -1.27
N ALA A 5 -46.34 -3.74 -1.19
CA ALA A 5 -45.49 -2.53 -1.21
C ALA A 5 -44.76 -2.39 0.12
N ILE A 6 -43.44 -2.60 0.13
CA ILE A 6 -42.59 -2.29 1.28
C ILE A 6 -42.39 -0.78 1.34
N ARG A 7 -43.02 -0.11 2.31
CA ARG A 7 -42.75 1.30 2.67
C ARG A 7 -41.35 1.39 3.28
N LEU A 8 -40.44 2.06 2.61
CA LEU A 8 -39.15 2.48 3.17
C LEU A 8 -39.38 3.76 4.00
N SER A 9 -39.16 3.66 5.31
CA SER A 9 -39.10 4.81 6.19
C SER A 9 -37.76 5.55 6.02
N PRO A 10 -37.76 6.90 5.95
CA PRO A 10 -36.53 7.65 5.82
C PRO A 10 -35.97 7.96 7.22
N GLN A 11 -35.08 7.13 7.72
CA GLN A 11 -34.14 7.54 8.79
C GLN A 11 -33.08 6.45 9.04
N THR A 12 -31.85 6.83 8.86
CA THR A 12 -30.53 6.26 9.16
C THR A 12 -29.75 5.77 7.94
N GLY A 13 -28.79 6.60 7.52
CA GLY A 13 -27.82 6.29 6.47
C GLY A 13 -26.90 5.14 6.84
N LYS A 14 -27.38 3.90 6.65
CA LYS A 14 -26.54 2.67 6.75
C LYS A 14 -26.27 2.19 5.33
N SER A 15 -25.08 2.44 4.85
CA SER A 15 -24.59 1.79 3.64
C SER A 15 -24.31 0.33 3.93
N LEU A 16 -25.04 -0.58 3.28
CA LEU A 16 -24.83 -2.03 3.38
C LEU A 16 -23.94 -2.49 2.22
N VAL A 17 -22.87 -3.18 2.52
CA VAL A 17 -22.03 -3.87 1.53
C VAL A 17 -22.44 -5.34 1.50
N MET A 18 -22.87 -5.84 0.34
CA MET A 18 -23.20 -7.26 0.17
C MET A 18 -21.93 -8.08 -0.09
N SER A 19 -21.59 -8.96 0.83
CA SER A 19 -20.60 -10.02 0.64
C SER A 19 -21.29 -11.37 0.54
N LYS A 20 -20.78 -12.25 -0.34
CA LYS A 20 -21.35 -13.57 -0.61
C LYS A 20 -21.39 -14.44 0.66
N GLY A 21 -22.57 -14.58 1.28
CA GLY A 21 -22.85 -15.62 2.29
C GLY A 21 -22.35 -15.36 3.72
N ILE A 22 -21.90 -14.16 4.06
CA ILE A 22 -21.48 -13.77 5.41
C ILE A 22 -22.48 -12.77 6.00
N PRO A 23 -22.77 -12.81 7.32
CA PRO A 23 -23.70 -11.85 7.93
C PRO A 23 -23.24 -10.41 7.66
N LEU A 24 -24.19 -9.57 7.23
CA LEU A 24 -23.98 -8.15 6.90
C LEU A 24 -23.34 -7.41 8.09
N ILE A 25 -22.03 -7.25 8.06
CA ILE A 25 -21.36 -6.35 9.00
C ILE A 25 -21.60 -4.93 8.50
N SER A 26 -22.30 -4.13 9.31
CA SER A 26 -22.43 -2.69 9.03
C SER A 26 -21.04 -2.07 8.93
N LEU A 27 -20.76 -1.27 7.90
CA LEU A 27 -19.51 -0.52 7.74
C LEU A 27 -19.10 0.22 9.03
N ASN A 28 -20.09 0.62 9.85
CA ASN A 28 -19.83 1.30 11.12
C ASN A 28 -19.18 0.39 12.17
N ASN A 29 -19.39 -0.92 12.10
CA ASN A 29 -18.87 -1.89 13.07
C ASN A 29 -17.54 -2.53 12.62
N MET A 30 -17.04 -2.25 11.40
CA MET A 30 -15.73 -2.73 10.96
C MET A 30 -14.62 -1.96 11.68
N PRO A 31 -13.61 -2.65 12.23
CA PRO A 31 -12.48 -1.99 12.86
C PRO A 31 -11.71 -1.15 11.82
N ARG A 32 -11.22 0.01 12.27
CA ARG A 32 -10.35 0.85 11.45
C ARG A 32 -8.93 0.30 11.51
N LEU A 33 -8.42 -0.11 10.38
CA LEU A 33 -7.03 -0.56 10.23
C LEU A 33 -6.12 0.67 10.13
N ARG A 34 -4.89 0.55 10.63
CA ARG A 34 -3.85 1.58 10.55
C ARG A 34 -2.62 1.00 9.87
N SER A 35 -1.95 1.80 9.04
CA SER A 35 -0.66 1.44 8.46
C SER A 35 0.48 1.59 9.48
N PHE A 36 1.66 1.16 9.06
CA PHE A 36 2.88 1.28 9.86
C PHE A 36 3.52 2.66 9.72
N PRO A 37 4.42 3.05 10.64
CA PRO A 37 5.34 4.15 10.42
C PRO A 37 6.20 3.91 9.16
N PRO A 38 6.70 4.98 8.50
CA PRO A 38 7.62 4.82 7.39
C PRO A 38 8.93 4.16 7.84
N VAL A 39 9.48 3.31 6.98
CA VAL A 39 10.86 2.84 7.07
C VAL A 39 11.71 3.77 6.24
N THR A 40 12.59 4.53 6.86
CA THR A 40 13.37 5.57 6.17
C THR A 40 14.60 5.98 6.97
N ASN A 41 15.50 6.73 6.33
CA ASN A 41 16.57 7.50 6.93
C ASN A 41 16.67 8.87 6.24
N THR A 42 17.57 9.74 6.71
CA THR A 42 17.78 11.09 6.18
C THR A 42 18.32 11.11 4.74
N ASP A 43 18.96 10.02 4.32
CA ASP A 43 19.66 9.91 3.04
C ASP A 43 18.81 9.24 1.97
N ALA A 44 17.54 8.95 2.26
CA ALA A 44 16.61 8.35 1.31
C ALA A 44 16.44 9.25 0.08
N THR A 45 16.59 8.66 -1.11
CA THR A 45 16.42 9.34 -2.41
C THR A 45 15.19 8.83 -3.16
N VAL A 46 14.72 7.64 -2.78
CA VAL A 46 13.59 6.92 -3.38
C VAL A 46 12.57 6.57 -2.31
N LEU A 47 11.28 6.70 -2.63
CA LEU A 47 10.17 6.22 -1.79
C LEU A 47 9.35 5.16 -2.54
N ILE A 48 9.23 3.98 -1.96
CA ILE A 48 8.30 2.95 -2.43
C ILE A 48 7.02 3.01 -1.60
N LEU A 49 5.87 3.09 -2.27
CA LEU A 49 4.56 3.20 -1.62
C LEU A 49 3.68 1.97 -1.90
N GLY A 50 3.27 1.28 -0.85
CA GLY A 50 2.10 0.40 -0.87
C GLY A 50 0.79 1.16 -0.74
N SER A 51 -0.34 0.46 -0.83
CA SER A 51 -1.66 1.03 -0.56
C SER A 51 -1.98 1.06 0.94
N MET A 52 -1.95 -0.13 1.56
CA MET A 52 -2.24 -0.41 2.96
C MET A 52 -1.70 -1.81 3.31
N PRO A 53 -1.15 -2.06 4.51
CA PRO A 53 -0.68 -3.39 4.87
C PRO A 53 -1.79 -4.43 4.79
N GLY A 54 -1.51 -5.61 4.23
CA GLY A 54 -2.42 -6.75 4.21
C GLY A 54 -2.60 -7.38 5.60
N THR A 55 -3.55 -8.30 5.75
CA THR A 55 -3.88 -8.95 7.03
C THR A 55 -2.64 -9.61 7.65
N GLU A 56 -1.85 -10.34 6.86
CA GLU A 56 -0.65 -11.01 7.36
C GLU A 56 0.43 -10.01 7.81
N SER A 57 0.58 -8.89 7.09
CA SER A 57 1.48 -7.80 7.47
C SER A 57 1.07 -7.16 8.79
N LEU A 58 -0.23 -6.88 8.98
CA LEU A 58 -0.75 -6.33 10.22
C LEU A 58 -0.55 -7.29 11.41
N LYS A 59 -0.76 -8.58 11.19
CA LYS A 59 -0.58 -9.61 12.21
C LYS A 59 0.88 -9.73 12.65
N GLN A 60 1.81 -9.73 11.70
CA GLN A 60 3.24 -9.88 11.98
C GLN A 60 3.95 -8.55 12.28
N GLN A 61 3.25 -7.41 12.12
CA GLN A 61 3.82 -6.05 12.22
C GLN A 61 5.02 -5.86 11.28
N GLN A 62 4.93 -6.38 10.05
CA GLN A 62 5.98 -6.34 9.04
C GLN A 62 5.42 -5.98 7.66
N TYR A 63 6.10 -5.11 6.93
CA TYR A 63 5.78 -4.85 5.53
C TYR A 63 5.93 -6.11 4.69
N TYR A 64 4.93 -6.36 3.81
CA TYR A 64 4.94 -7.46 2.84
C TYR A 64 5.20 -8.85 3.45
N ALA A 65 4.61 -9.13 4.61
CA ALA A 65 4.82 -10.36 5.36
C ALA A 65 4.13 -11.60 4.76
N HIS A 66 3.20 -11.44 3.79
CA HIS A 66 2.53 -12.59 3.18
C HIS A 66 3.55 -13.46 2.44
N PRO A 67 3.62 -14.80 2.68
CA PRO A 67 4.67 -15.68 2.14
C PRO A 67 4.77 -15.67 0.60
N GLN A 68 3.66 -15.46 -0.09
CA GLN A 68 3.60 -15.39 -1.56
C GLN A 68 3.83 -13.98 -2.11
N ASN A 69 4.01 -12.95 -1.26
CA ASN A 69 4.36 -11.63 -1.74
C ASN A 69 5.82 -11.61 -2.20
N VAL A 70 6.05 -11.19 -3.43
CA VAL A 70 7.39 -11.24 -4.02
C VAL A 70 8.25 -9.99 -3.74
N PHE A 71 7.75 -9.03 -2.94
CA PHE A 71 8.48 -7.79 -2.63
C PHE A 71 9.90 -8.08 -2.10
N TRP A 72 10.00 -8.86 -1.04
CA TRP A 72 11.31 -9.17 -0.44
C TRP A 72 12.21 -10.03 -1.33
N LYS A 73 11.64 -10.84 -2.24
CA LYS A 73 12.44 -11.54 -3.27
C LYS A 73 13.07 -10.54 -4.24
N ILE A 74 12.27 -9.57 -4.72
CA ILE A 74 12.75 -8.51 -5.61
C ILE A 74 13.80 -7.65 -4.89
N MET A 75 13.51 -7.18 -3.67
CA MET A 75 14.48 -6.37 -2.90
C MET A 75 15.75 -7.15 -2.54
N GLY A 76 15.66 -8.47 -2.41
CA GLY A 76 16.84 -9.34 -2.26
C GLY A 76 17.78 -9.23 -3.45
N GLU A 77 17.24 -9.35 -4.67
CA GLU A 77 18.04 -9.24 -5.90
C GLU A 77 18.58 -7.82 -6.16
N LEU A 78 17.83 -6.78 -5.76
CA LEU A 78 18.21 -5.40 -6.04
C LEU A 78 19.19 -4.82 -5.02
N VAL A 79 18.97 -5.09 -3.73
CA VAL A 79 19.67 -4.41 -2.63
C VAL A 79 20.11 -5.36 -1.50
N GLY A 80 20.06 -6.68 -1.73
CA GLY A 80 20.48 -7.67 -0.73
C GLY A 80 19.48 -7.89 0.43
N ALA A 81 18.25 -7.35 0.36
CA ALA A 81 17.23 -7.53 1.39
C ALA A 81 16.47 -8.86 1.23
N TYR A 82 17.18 -9.98 1.24
CA TYR A 82 16.61 -11.30 0.98
C TYR A 82 15.59 -11.75 2.02
N PRO A 83 14.55 -12.52 1.63
CA PRO A 83 13.55 -13.07 2.55
C PRO A 83 14.13 -13.93 3.69
N SER A 84 15.31 -14.53 3.48
CA SER A 84 16.01 -15.36 4.48
C SER A 84 16.60 -14.55 5.64
N LEU A 85 16.78 -13.26 5.47
CA LEU A 85 17.28 -12.37 6.53
C LEU A 85 16.20 -12.06 7.56
N ALA A 86 16.62 -11.78 8.79
CA ALA A 86 15.72 -11.23 9.80
C ALA A 86 15.10 -9.92 9.32
N TYR A 87 13.87 -9.61 9.75
CA TYR A 87 13.13 -8.45 9.25
C TYR A 87 13.89 -7.13 9.41
N LEU A 88 14.52 -6.92 10.56
CA LEU A 88 15.32 -5.71 10.81
C LEU A 88 16.54 -5.60 9.88
N GLU A 89 17.14 -6.73 9.49
CA GLU A 89 18.25 -6.74 8.52
C GLU A 89 17.77 -6.37 7.12
N ARG A 90 16.60 -6.86 6.71
CA ARG A 90 15.95 -6.42 5.46
C ARG A 90 15.69 -4.92 5.44
N LEU A 91 15.20 -4.35 6.55
CA LEU A 91 14.98 -2.91 6.66
C LEU A 91 16.29 -2.12 6.58
N ARG A 92 17.36 -2.61 7.22
CA ARG A 92 18.69 -2.00 7.14
C ARG A 92 19.24 -2.03 5.70
N ALA A 93 19.06 -3.14 4.98
CA ALA A 93 19.48 -3.23 3.58
C ALA A 93 18.75 -2.23 2.69
N LEU A 94 17.42 -2.05 2.87
CA LEU A 94 16.64 -1.03 2.15
C LEU A 94 17.16 0.38 2.43
N THR A 95 17.32 0.73 3.71
CA THR A 95 17.73 2.10 4.09
C THR A 95 19.18 2.38 3.71
N ALA A 96 20.07 1.36 3.74
CA ALA A 96 21.44 1.48 3.24
C ALA A 96 21.50 1.70 1.72
N ALA A 97 20.50 1.25 0.98
CA ALA A 97 20.32 1.52 -0.45
C ALA A 97 19.53 2.81 -0.72
N HIS A 98 19.40 3.71 0.25
CA HIS A 98 18.66 4.98 0.18
C HIS A 98 17.19 4.86 -0.21
N ILE A 99 16.58 3.70 0.04
CA ILE A 99 15.17 3.42 -0.26
C ILE A 99 14.33 3.56 1.01
N ALA A 100 13.36 4.48 0.98
CA ALA A 100 12.29 4.57 1.95
C ALA A 100 11.10 3.70 1.54
N LEU A 101 10.37 3.17 2.54
CA LEU A 101 9.19 2.34 2.34
C LEU A 101 8.04 2.82 3.22
N TRP A 102 6.86 3.01 2.63
CA TRP A 102 5.65 3.40 3.35
C TRP A 102 4.38 2.94 2.63
N ASP A 103 3.22 3.34 3.17
CA ASP A 103 1.92 3.17 2.53
C ASP A 103 1.26 4.52 2.24
N VAL A 104 0.42 4.57 1.21
CA VAL A 104 -0.34 5.80 0.91
C VAL A 104 -1.35 6.09 1.99
N LEU A 105 -2.02 5.07 2.51
CA LEU A 105 -3.09 5.23 3.49
C LEU A 105 -2.56 5.12 4.91
N HIS A 106 -2.87 6.13 5.73
CA HIS A 106 -2.70 6.08 7.18
C HIS A 106 -3.69 5.09 7.80
N SER A 107 -4.93 5.11 7.33
CA SER A 107 -5.97 4.22 7.83
C SER A 107 -7.10 4.00 6.82
N CYS A 108 -7.77 2.86 6.96
CA CYS A 108 -8.96 2.52 6.17
C CYS A 108 -9.85 1.55 6.93
N LYS A 109 -11.00 1.21 6.34
CA LYS A 109 -11.76 0.01 6.71
C LYS A 109 -11.65 -0.99 5.56
N ARG A 110 -11.43 -2.27 5.87
CA ARG A 110 -11.30 -3.33 4.89
C ARG A 110 -11.60 -4.67 5.55
N GLU A 111 -12.34 -5.52 4.85
CA GLU A 111 -12.48 -6.93 5.17
C GLU A 111 -11.43 -7.72 4.37
N GLY A 112 -10.64 -8.55 5.05
CA GLY A 112 -9.57 -9.30 4.39
C GLY A 112 -8.36 -8.45 3.95
N SER A 113 -7.76 -8.82 2.80
CA SER A 113 -6.50 -8.23 2.31
C SER A 113 -6.57 -7.64 0.91
N LEU A 114 -7.74 -7.71 0.25
CA LEU A 114 -7.88 -7.21 -1.12
C LEU A 114 -7.96 -5.68 -1.15
N ASP A 115 -7.22 -5.08 -2.05
CA ASP A 115 -7.23 -3.64 -2.27
C ASP A 115 -8.59 -3.11 -2.76
N SER A 116 -9.39 -3.96 -3.44
CA SER A 116 -10.76 -3.64 -3.88
C SER A 116 -11.72 -3.37 -2.72
N ASP A 117 -11.44 -3.96 -1.56
CA ASP A 117 -12.33 -3.91 -0.39
C ASP A 117 -12.00 -2.73 0.55
N ILE A 118 -10.99 -1.94 0.20
CA ILE A 118 -10.59 -0.75 0.95
C ILE A 118 -11.66 0.34 0.82
N VAL A 119 -12.21 0.76 1.97
CA VAL A 119 -13.19 1.86 2.08
C VAL A 119 -12.83 2.81 3.21
N GLN A 120 -13.42 4.00 3.23
CA GLN A 120 -13.16 5.06 4.23
C GLN A 120 -11.66 5.36 4.38
N GLU A 121 -11.00 5.56 3.24
CA GLU A 121 -9.58 5.83 3.11
C GLU A 121 -9.20 7.19 3.73
N ALA A 122 -8.15 7.20 4.54
CA ALA A 122 -7.48 8.41 5.01
C ALA A 122 -5.99 8.33 4.66
N PRO A 123 -5.42 9.28 3.91
CA PRO A 123 -4.01 9.25 3.52
C PRO A 123 -3.10 9.60 4.68
N ASN A 124 -1.82 9.26 4.54
CA ASN A 124 -0.75 9.77 5.36
C ASN A 124 -0.44 11.25 5.05
N ASP A 125 0.28 11.90 5.96
CA ASP A 125 0.75 13.27 5.79
C ASP A 125 2.07 13.29 5.01
N PHE A 126 1.96 13.35 3.68
CA PHE A 126 3.11 13.38 2.79
C PHE A 126 3.80 14.75 2.78
N ALA A 127 3.08 15.83 3.07
CA ALA A 127 3.69 17.15 3.17
C ALA A 127 4.72 17.19 4.31
N ALA A 128 4.35 16.69 5.48
CA ALA A 128 5.27 16.58 6.62
C ALA A 128 6.40 15.58 6.35
N PHE A 129 6.10 14.44 5.69
CA PHE A 129 7.09 13.43 5.36
C PHE A 129 8.18 13.96 4.42
N PHE A 130 7.83 14.57 3.29
CA PHE A 130 8.79 15.09 2.34
C PHE A 130 9.56 16.31 2.88
N ALA A 131 8.98 17.10 3.78
CA ALA A 131 9.70 18.17 4.47
C ALA A 131 10.85 17.62 5.34
N GLN A 132 10.72 16.41 5.89
CA GLN A 132 11.75 15.73 6.67
C GLN A 132 12.73 14.92 5.81
N HIS A 133 12.38 14.64 4.53
CA HIS A 133 13.16 13.81 3.61
C HIS A 133 13.34 14.55 2.27
N PRO A 134 14.06 15.68 2.25
CA PRO A 134 14.15 16.55 1.07
C PRO A 134 14.94 15.94 -0.11
N ASN A 135 15.70 14.87 0.13
CA ASN A 135 16.48 14.18 -0.88
C ASN A 135 15.65 13.22 -1.74
N ILE A 136 14.43 12.89 -1.32
CA ILE A 136 13.55 12.01 -2.10
C ILE A 136 13.09 12.76 -3.34
N ALA A 137 13.48 12.26 -4.52
CA ALA A 137 13.10 12.79 -5.83
C ALA A 137 12.15 11.88 -6.60
N ARG A 138 12.12 10.57 -6.28
CA ARG A 138 11.32 9.57 -7.00
C ARG A 138 10.40 8.79 -6.07
N VAL A 139 9.18 8.56 -6.54
CA VAL A 139 8.15 7.79 -5.84
C VAL A 139 7.67 6.64 -6.72
N PHE A 140 7.85 5.43 -6.25
CA PHE A 140 7.41 4.22 -6.91
C PHE A 140 6.14 3.66 -6.24
N PHE A 141 5.08 3.48 -7.00
CA PHE A 141 3.86 2.86 -6.50
C PHE A 141 3.88 1.35 -6.74
N ASN A 142 3.84 0.56 -5.69
CA ASN A 142 3.70 -0.89 -5.76
C ASN A 142 2.26 -1.27 -6.12
N GLY A 143 1.93 -1.16 -7.40
CA GLY A 143 0.63 -1.47 -7.95
C GLY A 143 -0.32 -0.28 -8.13
N ALA A 144 -1.40 -0.53 -8.85
CA ALA A 144 -2.36 0.50 -9.26
C ALA A 144 -3.12 1.15 -8.10
N LYS A 145 -3.45 0.39 -7.05
CA LYS A 145 -4.22 0.93 -5.91
C LYS A 145 -3.43 1.99 -5.14
N ALA A 146 -2.13 1.78 -4.93
CA ALA A 146 -1.27 2.77 -4.29
C ALA A 146 -1.27 4.08 -5.10
N GLU A 147 -1.05 4.01 -6.42
CA GLU A 147 -1.08 5.17 -7.31
C GLU A 147 -2.45 5.88 -7.29
N GLN A 148 -3.55 5.12 -7.41
CA GLN A 148 -4.90 5.69 -7.43
C GLN A 148 -5.24 6.42 -6.12
N SER A 149 -4.91 5.80 -4.98
CA SER A 149 -5.14 6.42 -3.67
C SER A 149 -4.28 7.68 -3.50
N PHE A 150 -3.03 7.68 -3.94
CA PHE A 150 -2.16 8.85 -3.90
C PHE A 150 -2.70 9.99 -4.78
N LYS A 151 -3.07 9.70 -6.03
CA LYS A 151 -3.68 10.68 -6.94
C LYS A 151 -4.97 11.25 -6.37
N ARG A 152 -5.80 10.40 -5.75
CA ARG A 152 -7.12 10.80 -5.22
C ARG A 152 -7.01 11.67 -3.96
N PHE A 153 -6.09 11.36 -3.05
CA PHE A 153 -6.12 11.92 -1.70
C PHE A 153 -4.91 12.80 -1.35
N VAL A 154 -3.83 12.74 -2.14
CA VAL A 154 -2.57 13.44 -1.84
C VAL A 154 -2.24 14.45 -2.94
N LEU A 155 -2.20 14.02 -4.20
CA LEU A 155 -1.79 14.88 -5.32
C LEU A 155 -2.75 16.06 -5.49
N GLY A 156 -2.20 17.28 -5.49
CA GLY A 156 -2.99 18.53 -5.55
C GLY A 156 -3.77 18.88 -4.27
N LYS A 157 -3.65 18.07 -3.19
CA LYS A 157 -4.30 18.31 -1.89
C LYS A 157 -3.31 18.55 -0.77
N GLN A 158 -2.09 18.06 -0.92
CA GLN A 158 -0.98 18.30 -0.01
C GLN A 158 0.14 19.03 -0.76
N LYS A 159 0.92 19.84 -0.04
CA LYS A 159 2.08 20.54 -0.62
C LYS A 159 3.23 19.54 -0.76
N LEU A 160 3.59 19.23 -2.00
CA LEU A 160 4.67 18.30 -2.32
C LEU A 160 5.82 19.03 -3.02
N PRO A 161 7.07 18.57 -2.87
CA PRO A 161 8.17 19.02 -3.71
C PRO A 161 7.99 18.51 -5.15
N PRO A 162 8.82 18.94 -6.12
CA PRO A 162 8.91 18.28 -7.42
C PRO A 162 9.32 16.82 -7.26
N LEU A 163 8.52 15.88 -7.80
CA LEU A 163 8.71 14.44 -7.66
C LEU A 163 8.44 13.75 -8.99
N GLU A 164 9.24 12.75 -9.31
CA GLU A 164 8.94 11.79 -10.35
C GLU A 164 8.07 10.67 -9.80
N PHE A 165 7.02 10.29 -10.53
CA PHE A 165 6.08 9.24 -10.12
C PHE A 165 6.07 8.10 -11.14
N VAL A 166 6.34 6.88 -10.68
CA VAL A 166 6.35 5.68 -11.51
C VAL A 166 5.50 4.59 -10.87
N ARG A 167 4.59 4.01 -11.65
CA ARG A 167 3.84 2.83 -11.22
C ARG A 167 4.58 1.55 -11.62
N LEU A 168 4.86 0.70 -10.64
CA LEU A 168 5.45 -0.62 -10.81
C LEU A 168 4.38 -1.72 -10.70
N PRO A 169 4.60 -2.90 -11.31
CA PRO A 169 3.69 -4.02 -11.14
C PRO A 169 3.62 -4.45 -9.67
N SER A 170 2.40 -4.70 -9.20
CA SER A 170 2.18 -5.09 -7.80
C SER A 170 2.90 -6.40 -7.46
N THR A 171 3.55 -6.41 -6.29
CA THR A 171 4.20 -7.60 -5.72
C THR A 171 3.23 -8.53 -4.99
N SER A 172 1.98 -8.10 -4.82
CA SER A 172 0.92 -8.89 -4.16
C SER A 172 0.62 -10.19 -4.93
N PRO A 173 0.35 -11.30 -4.24
CA PRO A 173 -0.13 -12.53 -4.87
C PRO A 173 -1.47 -12.36 -5.59
N ALA A 174 -2.29 -11.37 -5.22
CA ALA A 174 -3.52 -11.03 -5.93
C ALA A 174 -3.26 -10.53 -7.37
N HIS A 175 -2.04 -10.09 -7.69
CA HIS A 175 -1.62 -9.70 -9.04
C HIS A 175 -0.85 -10.85 -9.73
N ALA A 176 -1.53 -11.97 -9.95
CA ALA A 176 -0.95 -13.21 -10.50
C ALA A 176 -0.77 -13.18 -12.04
N GLY A 177 -1.30 -12.17 -12.74
CA GLY A 177 -1.26 -12.10 -14.21
C GLY A 177 0.13 -11.81 -14.82
N MET A 178 1.14 -11.45 -13.99
CA MET A 178 2.51 -11.20 -14.43
C MET A 178 3.47 -12.12 -13.70
N ARG A 179 4.38 -12.78 -14.44
CA ARG A 179 5.38 -13.69 -13.86
C ARG A 179 6.42 -12.94 -13.03
N TYR A 180 7.07 -13.66 -12.13
CA TYR A 180 8.09 -13.09 -11.22
C TYR A 180 9.24 -12.42 -11.99
N GLU A 181 9.76 -13.09 -13.02
CA GLU A 181 10.90 -12.61 -13.81
C GLU A 181 10.58 -11.30 -14.53
N GLU A 182 9.35 -11.16 -15.03
CA GLU A 182 8.88 -9.93 -15.66
C GLU A 182 8.75 -8.78 -14.65
N LYS A 183 8.22 -9.08 -13.45
CA LYS A 183 8.17 -8.10 -12.36
C LYS A 183 9.58 -7.68 -11.95
N LEU A 184 10.48 -8.63 -11.73
CA LEU A 184 11.86 -8.37 -11.34
C LEU A 184 12.55 -7.46 -12.36
N LYS A 185 12.43 -7.76 -13.66
CA LYS A 185 13.00 -6.93 -14.71
C LYS A 185 12.53 -5.48 -14.64
N ILE A 186 11.20 -5.26 -14.57
CA ILE A 186 10.63 -3.91 -14.54
C ILE A 186 11.09 -3.15 -13.27
N TRP A 187 11.11 -3.83 -12.11
CA TRP A 187 11.56 -3.24 -10.86
C TRP A 187 13.06 -2.90 -10.90
N SER A 188 13.89 -3.77 -11.49
CA SER A 188 15.33 -3.54 -11.65
C SER A 188 15.63 -2.35 -12.56
N GLU A 189 14.95 -2.26 -13.71
CA GLU A 189 15.11 -1.14 -14.64
C GLU A 189 14.69 0.19 -13.99
N ALA A 190 13.63 0.19 -13.18
CA ALA A 190 13.13 1.42 -12.56
C ALA A 190 13.99 1.90 -11.38
N ILE A 191 14.47 0.98 -10.53
CA ILE A 191 15.23 1.33 -9.32
C ILE A 191 16.73 1.44 -9.61
N GLY A 192 17.24 0.62 -10.55
CA GLY A 192 18.65 0.55 -10.90
C GLY A 192 19.15 1.62 -11.88
N SER A 193 18.29 2.51 -12.38
CA SER A 193 18.64 3.52 -13.41
C SER A 193 19.47 4.71 -12.91
N ASP A 194 20.03 4.64 -11.69
CA ASP A 194 20.89 5.68 -11.09
C ASP A 194 22.34 5.19 -10.86
N GLY A 195 22.87 4.34 -11.73
CA GLY A 195 24.28 3.95 -11.75
C GLY A 195 25.10 4.77 -12.72
#